data_43b50cab77ad237040e8718c9ef1d53a
#
_entry.id   43b50cab77ad237040e8718c9ef1d53a
#
_cell.length_a   1.000
_cell.length_b   1.000
_cell.length_c   1.000
_cell.angle_alpha   90.00
_cell.angle_beta   90.00
_cell.angle_gamma   90.00
#
_symmetry.space_group_name_H-M   'P 1'
#
loop_
_entity.id
_entity.type
_entity.pdbx_description
1 polymer ?
#
loop_
_entity_poly.entity_id
_entity_poly.type
_entity_poly.pdbx_seq_one_letter_code
_entity_poly.pdbx_strand_id
1 'polypeptide(L)'
;MLRCCTLESIEYPFEDYRKERSGLRIAEDYVQLRLAFHHYPDQQSFHIAMEEVAQALFCTARNAKIIITKMVDAQWIQFRSGRGRGHTSELTFLLPVTTVLLDEAKQRVIQGEVQSAFEWLQQHEALAVVRPQFLEWLIRYFGYTTQQIGQDRIIETLRLPIYRPIVSLEPANALYAFDTHLIGQVFSRLVHYDPVQRTFTKDIAHHWESNSDATCWTFYLLKGISFHNGQELTAQDVYTSLIQLQSPTVVHHWLGQDIAHIQVITRYQIQIQLHRPNTQFLFYMSHSAASVFPSSEVDSNHEFSLPIGSGPYQVVSRHAGKCTLEVFPSYFGYRGQIDQIEIIIVPENEAEACLGTSPGVLTVVTGEFSIPEDLKMPLIQTITGISTLTFNLRKEGILQNKTFRNVLVHAIDRQHMVQKLGETRLSPAQGLQIHTNSLPTASTEHVSESKVSISLSTSLLEQLQHTTYAGETLHLYTFNRHAQDAYWLQQQYQNYGIKIDVHIVEWSETIQLTTIEQADLILFEAMVSENPLHLLEYIQSDRNFIRHSLPLDIVAQLDELTYPMLASTDQHALSHWSTAVNQLLSDTCTSAFLVVRTASTIHHHSLRGVDVNHKGWVNFDTLWFHEA
;
A
#
# COMPACT_ATOMS: atom_id res chain seq x y z
N MET A 1 -11.62 -37.88 -36.04
CA MET A 1 -12.85 -38.04 -35.27
C MET A 1 -12.72 -37.16 -34.04
N LEU A 2 -13.31 -35.99 -34.14
CA LEU A 2 -13.37 -34.98 -33.09
C LEU A 2 -14.38 -35.43 -32.03
N ARG A 3 -13.99 -35.45 -30.77
CA ARG A 3 -14.93 -35.44 -29.64
C ARG A 3 -14.72 -34.15 -28.87
N CYS A 4 -15.69 -33.27 -29.02
CA CYS A 4 -15.93 -32.12 -28.12
C CYS A 4 -16.18 -32.62 -26.71
N CYS A 5 -15.35 -32.20 -25.75
CA CYS A 5 -15.71 -32.15 -24.35
C CYS A 5 -16.31 -30.77 -24.08
N THR A 6 -17.58 -30.74 -23.80
CA THR A 6 -18.36 -29.60 -23.34
C THR A 6 -17.80 -29.13 -22.00
N LEU A 7 -17.31 -27.90 -21.97
CA LEU A 7 -17.11 -27.12 -20.74
C LEU A 7 -18.47 -26.82 -20.14
N GLU A 8 -18.78 -27.39 -19.00
CA GLU A 8 -19.85 -26.90 -18.13
C GLU A 8 -19.42 -25.53 -17.60
N SER A 9 -20.07 -24.50 -18.11
CA SER A 9 -19.98 -23.15 -17.62
C SER A 9 -20.52 -23.12 -16.19
N ILE A 10 -19.67 -22.75 -15.24
CA ILE A 10 -20.10 -22.31 -13.91
C ILE A 10 -20.81 -20.96 -14.15
N GLU A 11 -22.12 -21.00 -14.26
CA GLU A 11 -22.97 -19.82 -14.24
C GLU A 11 -22.91 -19.23 -12.81
N TYR A 12 -22.11 -18.17 -12.64
CA TYR A 12 -22.34 -17.22 -11.56
C TYR A 12 -23.74 -16.62 -11.77
N PRO A 13 -24.53 -16.40 -10.72
CA PRO A 13 -25.89 -15.93 -10.88
C PRO A 13 -25.93 -14.50 -11.40
N PHE A 14 -26.03 -14.36 -12.72
CA PHE A 14 -26.24 -13.09 -13.45
C PHE A 14 -27.53 -12.35 -13.00
N GLU A 15 -28.43 -13.01 -12.28
CA GLU A 15 -29.65 -12.42 -11.75
C GLU A 15 -29.41 -11.51 -10.54
N ASP A 16 -28.41 -11.79 -9.68
CA ASP A 16 -28.09 -10.94 -8.54
C ASP A 16 -27.43 -9.63 -8.98
N TYR A 17 -26.53 -9.68 -9.96
CA TYR A 17 -25.90 -8.47 -10.52
C TYR A 17 -26.90 -7.49 -11.20
N ARG A 18 -27.99 -8.01 -11.78
CA ARG A 18 -29.07 -7.17 -12.33
C ARG A 18 -30.01 -6.61 -11.26
N LYS A 19 -30.20 -7.32 -10.16
CA LYS A 19 -30.98 -6.83 -9.01
C LYS A 19 -30.26 -5.72 -8.27
N GLU A 20 -28.94 -5.85 -8.07
CA GLU A 20 -28.09 -4.86 -7.39
C GLU A 20 -28.04 -3.53 -8.15
N ARG A 21 -27.75 -3.53 -9.47
CA ARG A 21 -27.84 -2.31 -10.29
C ARG A 21 -29.25 -1.70 -10.34
N SER A 22 -30.29 -2.50 -10.17
CA SER A 22 -31.65 -1.98 -10.11
C SER A 22 -31.95 -1.29 -8.79
N GLY A 23 -31.32 -1.71 -7.69
CA GLY A 23 -31.43 -1.10 -6.36
C GLY A 23 -30.78 0.27 -6.29
N LEU A 24 -29.52 0.39 -6.75
CA LEU A 24 -28.77 1.65 -6.85
C LEU A 24 -29.57 2.75 -7.57
N ARG A 25 -30.14 2.42 -8.71
CA ARG A 25 -30.94 3.37 -9.50
C ARG A 25 -32.23 3.81 -8.81
N ILE A 26 -32.83 2.94 -7.98
CA ILE A 26 -34.06 3.30 -7.22
C ILE A 26 -33.75 4.31 -6.12
N ALA A 27 -32.59 4.19 -5.45
CA ALA A 27 -32.19 5.13 -4.41
C ALA A 27 -31.97 6.54 -5.00
N GLU A 28 -31.29 6.63 -6.15
CA GLU A 28 -31.12 7.88 -6.90
C GLU A 28 -32.48 8.49 -7.27
N ASP A 29 -33.35 7.69 -7.87
CA ASP A 29 -34.71 8.11 -8.25
C ASP A 29 -35.51 8.58 -7.02
N TYR A 30 -35.41 7.88 -5.88
CA TYR A 30 -36.09 8.24 -4.64
C TYR A 30 -35.60 9.58 -4.08
N VAL A 31 -34.29 9.76 -3.97
CA VAL A 31 -33.69 11.00 -3.48
C VAL A 31 -34.11 12.16 -4.38
N GLN A 32 -34.06 11.98 -5.68
CA GLN A 32 -34.47 12.98 -6.66
C GLN A 32 -35.94 13.34 -6.51
N LEU A 33 -36.83 12.35 -6.40
CA LEU A 33 -38.25 12.55 -6.20
C LEU A 33 -38.55 13.25 -4.89
N ARG A 34 -37.87 12.84 -3.80
CA ARG A 34 -38.04 13.42 -2.47
C ARG A 34 -37.56 14.87 -2.39
N LEU A 35 -36.47 15.21 -3.06
CA LEU A 35 -35.97 16.60 -3.16
C LEU A 35 -36.91 17.49 -3.96
N ALA A 36 -37.47 16.97 -5.05
CA ALA A 36 -38.46 17.73 -5.85
C ALA A 36 -39.74 18.08 -5.03
N PHE A 37 -40.13 17.18 -4.14
CA PHE A 37 -41.32 17.33 -3.29
C PHE A 37 -40.98 17.54 -1.80
N HIS A 38 -39.87 18.22 -1.51
CA HIS A 38 -39.32 18.44 -0.15
C HIS A 38 -40.29 19.17 0.79
N HIS A 39 -41.23 19.94 0.27
CA HIS A 39 -42.21 20.71 1.03
C HIS A 39 -43.34 19.83 1.63
N TYR A 40 -43.52 18.59 1.19
CA TYR A 40 -44.47 17.66 1.81
C TYR A 40 -43.76 16.88 2.94
N PRO A 41 -44.34 16.84 4.17
CA PRO A 41 -43.75 16.06 5.27
C PRO A 41 -43.73 14.56 5.00
N ASP A 42 -42.78 13.84 5.60
CA ASP A 42 -42.79 12.38 5.61
C ASP A 42 -44.06 11.86 6.31
N GLN A 43 -44.51 10.67 5.89
CA GLN A 43 -45.70 9.98 6.43
C GLN A 43 -47.03 10.75 6.26
N GLN A 44 -47.05 11.82 5.48
CA GLN A 44 -48.26 12.54 5.12
C GLN A 44 -48.57 12.34 3.65
N SER A 45 -49.84 11.98 3.33
CA SER A 45 -50.28 11.80 1.97
C SER A 45 -50.59 13.15 1.30
N PHE A 46 -50.31 13.25 0.01
CA PHE A 46 -50.62 14.39 -0.82
C PHE A 46 -51.03 13.94 -2.24
N HIS A 47 -51.75 14.80 -2.93
CA HIS A 47 -52.22 14.54 -4.30
C HIS A 47 -51.15 14.97 -5.34
N ILE A 48 -50.91 14.10 -6.31
CA ILE A 48 -49.91 14.30 -7.37
C ILE A 48 -50.37 13.72 -8.70
N ALA A 49 -50.05 14.39 -9.81
CA ALA A 49 -50.25 13.83 -11.14
C ALA A 49 -49.03 12.98 -11.56
N MET A 50 -49.25 11.93 -12.35
CA MET A 50 -48.15 11.08 -12.85
C MET A 50 -47.18 11.85 -13.75
N GLU A 51 -47.66 12.89 -14.41
CA GLU A 51 -46.86 13.80 -15.22
C GLU A 51 -45.86 14.61 -14.37
N GLU A 52 -46.26 15.04 -13.16
CA GLU A 52 -45.39 15.74 -12.21
C GLU A 52 -44.31 14.79 -11.67
N VAL A 53 -44.66 13.54 -11.38
CA VAL A 53 -43.69 12.50 -11.01
C VAL A 53 -42.69 12.25 -12.14
N ALA A 54 -43.17 12.13 -13.37
CA ALA A 54 -42.36 11.90 -14.55
C ALA A 54 -41.41 13.07 -14.82
N GLN A 55 -41.85 14.30 -14.59
CA GLN A 55 -41.05 15.51 -14.72
C GLN A 55 -39.96 15.55 -13.63
N ALA A 56 -40.30 15.26 -12.37
CA ALA A 56 -39.36 15.19 -11.25
C ALA A 56 -38.28 14.13 -11.47
N LEU A 57 -38.61 13.00 -12.08
CA LEU A 57 -37.69 11.90 -12.39
C LEU A 57 -37.02 12.01 -13.77
N PHE A 58 -37.23 13.11 -14.51
CA PHE A 58 -36.73 13.32 -15.87
C PHE A 58 -36.96 12.15 -16.81
N CYS A 59 -38.14 11.54 -16.75
CA CYS A 59 -38.49 10.34 -17.52
C CYS A 59 -39.91 10.40 -18.09
N THR A 60 -40.29 9.39 -18.87
CA THR A 60 -41.68 9.27 -19.38
C THR A 60 -42.61 8.80 -18.26
N ALA A 61 -43.90 9.17 -18.34
CA ALA A 61 -44.94 8.73 -17.39
C ALA A 61 -45.03 7.19 -17.27
N ARG A 62 -44.74 6.46 -18.36
CA ARG A 62 -44.65 4.99 -18.35
C ARG A 62 -43.48 4.50 -17.48
N ASN A 63 -42.30 5.13 -17.60
CA ASN A 63 -41.14 4.77 -16.82
C ASN A 63 -41.32 5.19 -15.35
N ALA A 64 -41.85 6.38 -15.09
CA ALA A 64 -42.20 6.85 -13.75
C ALA A 64 -43.07 5.85 -12.99
N LYS A 65 -44.08 5.27 -13.68
CA LYS A 65 -44.94 4.23 -13.08
C LYS A 65 -44.15 2.97 -12.68
N ILE A 66 -43.18 2.55 -13.49
CA ILE A 66 -42.31 1.41 -13.16
C ILE A 66 -41.44 1.73 -11.92
N ILE A 67 -40.86 2.93 -11.87
CA ILE A 67 -40.03 3.39 -10.73
C ILE A 67 -40.87 3.47 -9.45
N ILE A 68 -42.06 4.08 -9.51
CA ILE A 68 -42.99 4.15 -8.39
C ILE A 68 -43.38 2.74 -7.90
N THR A 69 -43.64 1.80 -8.81
CA THR A 69 -43.95 0.42 -8.39
C THR A 69 -42.79 -0.20 -7.61
N LYS A 70 -41.55 -0.03 -8.08
CA LYS A 70 -40.37 -0.52 -7.38
C LYS A 70 -40.19 0.13 -6.00
N MET A 71 -40.46 1.43 -5.87
CA MET A 71 -40.39 2.14 -4.57
C MET A 71 -41.50 1.65 -3.62
N VAL A 72 -42.66 1.29 -4.13
CA VAL A 72 -43.75 0.68 -3.34
C VAL A 72 -43.35 -0.72 -2.87
N ASP A 73 -42.79 -1.54 -3.77
CA ASP A 73 -42.34 -2.90 -3.46
C ASP A 73 -41.20 -2.85 -2.41
N ALA A 74 -40.33 -1.84 -2.45
CA ALA A 74 -39.30 -1.56 -1.47
C ALA A 74 -39.82 -0.95 -0.15
N GLN A 75 -41.14 -0.63 -0.08
CA GLN A 75 -41.75 0.02 1.09
C GLN A 75 -41.20 1.42 1.42
N TRP A 76 -40.71 2.14 0.42
CA TRP A 76 -40.21 3.51 0.60
C TRP A 76 -41.28 4.56 0.45
N ILE A 77 -42.31 4.22 -0.35
CA ILE A 77 -43.49 5.05 -0.59
C ILE A 77 -44.79 4.21 -0.52
N GLN A 78 -45.87 4.89 -0.23
CA GLN A 78 -47.22 4.38 -0.52
C GLN A 78 -47.81 5.16 -1.69
N PHE A 79 -48.38 4.45 -2.67
CA PHE A 79 -48.97 5.07 -3.86
C PHE A 79 -50.35 4.47 -4.14
N ARG A 80 -51.37 5.35 -4.21
CA ARG A 80 -52.74 4.99 -4.56
C ARG A 80 -53.12 5.69 -5.85
N SER A 81 -53.37 4.93 -6.91
CA SER A 81 -53.75 5.48 -8.21
C SER A 81 -55.16 6.10 -8.17
N GLY A 82 -55.30 7.31 -8.66
CA GLY A 82 -56.62 7.89 -8.94
C GLY A 82 -57.38 7.10 -10.02
N ARG A 83 -58.71 6.98 -9.91
CA ARG A 83 -59.56 6.30 -10.90
C ARG A 83 -60.24 7.31 -11.79
N GLY A 84 -59.99 7.24 -13.12
CA GLY A 84 -60.64 8.06 -14.14
C GLY A 84 -59.76 9.16 -14.75
N ARG A 85 -60.23 9.76 -15.89
CA ARG A 85 -59.50 10.86 -16.55
C ARG A 85 -59.53 12.11 -15.68
N GLY A 86 -58.36 12.68 -15.36
CA GLY A 86 -58.21 13.91 -14.57
C GLY A 86 -58.13 13.72 -13.04
N HIS A 87 -58.10 12.47 -12.54
CA HIS A 87 -57.93 12.21 -11.11
C HIS A 87 -56.42 12.15 -10.74
N THR A 88 -56.03 12.91 -9.75
CA THR A 88 -54.71 12.85 -9.15
C THR A 88 -54.54 11.57 -8.33
N SER A 89 -53.32 11.05 -8.26
CA SER A 89 -52.93 9.94 -7.40
C SER A 89 -52.52 10.47 -6.02
N GLU A 90 -52.54 9.62 -5.03
CA GLU A 90 -52.11 9.92 -3.68
C GLU A 90 -50.76 9.28 -3.43
N LEU A 91 -49.74 10.09 -3.05
CA LEU A 91 -48.39 9.67 -2.72
C LEU A 91 -48.08 9.96 -1.26
N THR A 92 -47.42 9.02 -0.57
CA THR A 92 -46.91 9.20 0.78
C THR A 92 -45.45 8.71 0.82
N PHE A 93 -44.54 9.55 1.26
CA PHE A 93 -43.18 9.13 1.55
C PHE A 93 -43.15 8.45 2.91
N LEU A 94 -42.70 7.19 2.99
CA LEU A 94 -42.67 6.39 4.22
C LEU A 94 -41.37 6.55 4.97
N LEU A 95 -40.25 6.80 4.26
CA LEU A 95 -38.92 6.95 4.82
C LEU A 95 -38.40 8.38 4.64
N PRO A 96 -37.64 8.92 5.62
CA PRO A 96 -36.86 10.13 5.42
C PRO A 96 -35.80 9.93 4.32
N VAL A 97 -35.56 10.95 3.52
CA VAL A 97 -34.52 10.90 2.47
C VAL A 97 -33.13 10.63 3.04
N THR A 98 -32.85 11.12 4.25
CA THR A 98 -31.58 10.88 4.98
C THR A 98 -31.35 9.42 5.27
N THR A 99 -32.40 8.66 5.57
CA THR A 99 -32.31 7.21 5.81
C THR A 99 -31.90 6.48 4.53
N VAL A 100 -32.56 6.78 3.40
CA VAL A 100 -32.25 6.13 2.10
C VAL A 100 -30.84 6.51 1.65
N LEU A 101 -30.44 7.77 1.81
CA LEU A 101 -29.06 8.22 1.50
C LEU A 101 -28.00 7.47 2.33
N LEU A 102 -28.24 7.34 3.63
CA LEU A 102 -27.32 6.66 4.54
C LEU A 102 -27.22 5.17 4.23
N ASP A 103 -28.37 4.51 4.01
CA ASP A 103 -28.40 3.07 3.76
C ASP A 103 -27.78 2.72 2.40
N GLU A 104 -28.00 3.55 1.38
CA GLU A 104 -27.35 3.41 0.09
C GLU A 104 -25.82 3.55 0.20
N ALA A 105 -25.33 4.58 0.92
CA ALA A 105 -23.89 4.75 1.15
C ALA A 105 -23.28 3.53 1.86
N LYS A 106 -23.98 2.97 2.88
CA LYS A 106 -23.55 1.75 3.56
C LYS A 106 -23.49 0.55 2.61
N GLN A 107 -24.52 0.36 1.77
CA GLN A 107 -24.54 -0.75 0.82
C GLN A 107 -23.38 -0.67 -0.18
N ARG A 108 -23.05 0.52 -0.69
CA ARG A 108 -21.89 0.72 -1.56
C ARG A 108 -20.59 0.29 -0.87
N VAL A 109 -20.39 0.65 0.40
CA VAL A 109 -19.20 0.20 1.17
C VAL A 109 -19.17 -1.33 1.30
N ILE A 110 -20.30 -1.96 1.64
CA ILE A 110 -20.39 -3.42 1.79
C ILE A 110 -20.04 -4.13 0.48
N GLN A 111 -20.44 -3.55 -0.67
CA GLN A 111 -20.13 -4.04 -2.01
C GLN A 111 -18.69 -3.74 -2.45
N GLY A 112 -17.92 -2.97 -1.67
CA GLY A 112 -16.54 -2.57 -2.00
C GLY A 112 -16.44 -1.32 -2.87
N GLU A 113 -17.54 -0.58 -3.05
CA GLU A 113 -17.60 0.68 -3.81
C GLU A 113 -17.44 1.90 -2.88
N VAL A 114 -16.38 1.92 -2.08
CA VAL A 114 -16.18 2.91 -1.00
C VAL A 114 -16.08 4.33 -1.56
N GLN A 115 -15.30 4.53 -2.62
CA GLN A 115 -15.19 5.82 -3.32
C GLN A 115 -16.57 6.32 -3.76
N SER A 116 -17.38 5.45 -4.39
CA SER A 116 -18.72 5.75 -4.84
C SER A 116 -19.67 6.13 -3.67
N ALA A 117 -19.47 5.57 -2.48
CA ALA A 117 -20.23 5.93 -1.30
C ALA A 117 -19.97 7.39 -0.85
N PHE A 118 -18.70 7.82 -0.85
CA PHE A 118 -18.34 9.21 -0.54
C PHE A 118 -18.82 10.19 -1.61
N GLU A 119 -18.65 9.85 -2.88
CA GLU A 119 -19.16 10.66 -4.01
C GLU A 119 -20.69 10.80 -3.95
N TRP A 120 -21.40 9.74 -3.63
CA TRP A 120 -22.84 9.74 -3.43
C TRP A 120 -23.28 10.75 -2.35
N LEU A 121 -22.59 10.76 -1.20
CA LEU A 121 -22.88 11.71 -0.13
C LEU A 121 -22.49 13.15 -0.51
N GLN A 122 -21.42 13.34 -1.26
CA GLN A 122 -20.96 14.65 -1.71
C GLN A 122 -21.92 15.28 -2.73
N GLN A 123 -22.47 14.48 -3.65
CA GLN A 123 -23.47 14.95 -4.62
C GLN A 123 -24.75 15.49 -3.95
N HIS A 124 -24.97 15.15 -2.67
CA HIS A 124 -26.16 15.51 -1.91
C HIS A 124 -25.82 16.39 -0.69
N GLU A 125 -24.91 17.38 -0.87
CA GLU A 125 -24.44 18.29 0.19
C GLU A 125 -25.58 18.98 0.98
N ALA A 126 -26.72 19.22 0.34
CA ALA A 126 -27.92 19.76 1.02
C ALA A 126 -28.38 18.88 2.20
N LEU A 127 -27.93 17.63 2.28
CA LEU A 127 -28.21 16.67 3.34
C LEU A 127 -26.93 16.31 4.15
N ALA A 128 -26.03 17.29 4.32
CA ALA A 128 -24.73 17.14 4.99
C ALA A 128 -24.81 16.51 6.40
N VAL A 129 -25.98 16.53 7.04
CA VAL A 129 -26.23 15.85 8.32
C VAL A 129 -26.03 14.33 8.27
N VAL A 130 -26.08 13.73 7.07
CA VAL A 130 -25.90 12.27 6.87
C VAL A 130 -24.44 11.85 6.95
N ARG A 131 -23.51 12.72 6.52
CA ARG A 131 -22.07 12.38 6.47
C ARG A 131 -21.49 12.00 7.84
N PRO A 132 -21.73 12.74 8.95
CA PRO A 132 -21.26 12.32 10.27
C PRO A 132 -21.81 10.96 10.71
N GLN A 133 -23.09 10.67 10.43
CA GLN A 133 -23.71 9.38 10.74
C GLN A 133 -23.10 8.23 9.92
N PHE A 134 -22.77 8.50 8.65
CA PHE A 134 -22.09 7.54 7.79
C PHE A 134 -20.67 7.25 8.29
N LEU A 135 -19.89 8.28 8.66
CA LEU A 135 -18.54 8.11 9.20
C LEU A 135 -18.56 7.35 10.54
N GLU A 136 -19.49 7.66 11.43
CA GLU A 136 -19.66 6.91 12.69
C GLU A 136 -19.96 5.42 12.43
N TRP A 137 -20.83 5.14 11.46
CA TRP A 137 -21.12 3.77 11.06
C TRP A 137 -19.90 3.10 10.41
N LEU A 138 -19.19 3.82 9.51
CA LEU A 138 -18.02 3.29 8.79
C LEU A 138 -16.90 2.91 9.76
N ILE A 139 -16.62 3.74 10.75
CA ILE A 139 -15.64 3.46 11.82
C ILE A 139 -16.02 2.18 12.57
N ARG A 140 -17.31 1.99 12.87
CA ARG A 140 -17.81 0.76 13.53
C ARG A 140 -17.86 -0.45 12.60
N TYR A 141 -17.94 -0.24 11.30
CA TYR A 141 -17.91 -1.31 10.31
C TYR A 141 -16.51 -1.93 10.19
N PHE A 142 -15.46 -1.14 10.42
CA PHE A 142 -14.11 -1.65 10.52
C PHE A 142 -13.92 -2.49 11.80
N GLY A 143 -12.87 -3.33 11.79
CA GLY A 143 -12.49 -4.13 12.93
C GLY A 143 -13.04 -5.55 12.88
N TYR A 144 -13.00 -6.19 14.03
CA TYR A 144 -13.36 -7.60 14.17
C TYR A 144 -14.86 -7.82 14.27
N THR A 145 -15.33 -8.85 13.59
CA THR A 145 -16.72 -9.32 13.66
C THR A 145 -16.78 -10.83 13.52
N THR A 146 -17.80 -11.42 14.08
CA THR A 146 -18.09 -12.86 13.94
C THR A 146 -19.42 -13.05 13.24
N GLN A 147 -19.47 -14.04 12.37
CA GLN A 147 -20.71 -14.47 11.71
C GLN A 147 -20.93 -15.96 11.95
N GLN A 148 -22.06 -16.31 12.55
CA GLN A 148 -22.44 -17.71 12.72
C GLN A 148 -23.06 -18.24 11.42
N ILE A 149 -22.49 -19.31 10.86
CA ILE A 149 -22.98 -20.01 9.69
C ILE A 149 -23.48 -21.39 10.11
N GLY A 150 -24.81 -21.57 10.11
CA GLY A 150 -25.42 -22.79 10.62
C GLY A 150 -25.32 -22.91 12.14
N GLN A 151 -25.27 -24.15 12.66
CA GLN A 151 -25.24 -24.39 14.12
C GLN A 151 -23.84 -24.42 14.72
N ASP A 152 -22.81 -24.80 13.93
CA ASP A 152 -21.50 -25.18 14.48
C ASP A 152 -20.31 -24.40 13.91
N ARG A 153 -20.51 -23.47 12.97
CA ARG A 153 -19.41 -22.74 12.36
C ARG A 153 -19.54 -21.24 12.61
N ILE A 154 -18.52 -20.67 13.24
CA ILE A 154 -18.31 -19.23 13.35
C ILE A 154 -17.20 -18.84 12.37
N ILE A 155 -17.43 -17.79 11.60
CA ILE A 155 -16.41 -17.16 10.78
C ILE A 155 -15.97 -15.89 11.47
N GLU A 156 -14.68 -15.80 11.72
CA GLU A 156 -14.02 -14.63 12.29
C GLU A 156 -13.50 -13.74 11.16
N THR A 157 -13.98 -12.50 11.08
CA THR A 157 -13.60 -11.54 10.05
C THR A 157 -12.99 -10.30 10.66
N LEU A 158 -11.82 -9.89 10.15
CA LEU A 158 -11.19 -8.61 10.47
C LEU A 158 -11.27 -7.68 9.25
N ARG A 159 -11.89 -6.50 9.40
CA ARG A 159 -11.98 -5.45 8.37
C ARG A 159 -10.95 -4.38 8.65
N LEU A 160 -10.01 -4.22 7.72
CA LEU A 160 -8.89 -3.28 7.82
C LEU A 160 -9.06 -2.14 6.82
N PRO A 161 -9.17 -0.88 7.27
CA PRO A 161 -9.09 0.25 6.36
C PRO A 161 -7.65 0.46 5.91
N ILE A 162 -7.47 0.71 4.62
CA ILE A 162 -6.25 1.25 4.04
C ILE A 162 -6.58 2.48 3.20
N TYR A 163 -5.65 3.39 3.09
CA TYR A 163 -5.89 4.70 2.47
C TYR A 163 -5.22 4.84 1.10
N ARG A 164 -4.89 3.71 0.47
CA ARG A 164 -4.23 3.63 -0.84
C ARG A 164 -4.69 2.40 -1.60
N PRO A 165 -4.75 2.45 -2.93
CA PRO A 165 -5.09 1.28 -3.72
C PRO A 165 -4.02 0.20 -3.61
N ILE A 166 -4.42 -1.07 -3.74
CA ILE A 166 -3.53 -2.19 -3.99
C ILE A 166 -3.17 -2.13 -5.48
N VAL A 167 -1.90 -1.84 -5.79
CA VAL A 167 -1.44 -1.64 -7.17
C VAL A 167 -1.15 -2.99 -7.84
N SER A 168 -0.33 -3.82 -7.21
CA SER A 168 0.06 -5.11 -7.76
C SER A 168 0.21 -6.18 -6.69
N LEU A 169 -0.32 -7.37 -6.94
CA LEU A 169 -0.06 -8.59 -6.17
C LEU A 169 0.83 -9.58 -6.94
N GLU A 170 1.48 -9.12 -8.01
CA GLU A 170 2.48 -9.88 -8.75
C GLU A 170 3.85 -9.73 -8.06
N PRO A 171 4.45 -10.82 -7.52
CA PRO A 171 5.66 -10.73 -6.71
C PRO A 171 6.81 -9.98 -7.36
N ALA A 172 7.11 -10.25 -8.63
CA ALA A 172 8.24 -9.65 -9.34
C ALA A 172 8.07 -8.15 -9.65
N ASN A 173 6.85 -7.60 -9.53
CA ASN A 173 6.52 -6.22 -9.92
C ASN A 173 6.01 -5.33 -8.77
N ALA A 174 5.79 -5.88 -7.59
CA ALA A 174 5.26 -5.11 -6.46
C ALA A 174 6.34 -4.24 -5.81
N LEU A 175 6.16 -2.92 -5.87
CA LEU A 175 7.03 -1.92 -5.23
C LEU A 175 6.45 -1.35 -3.94
N TYR A 176 5.11 -1.37 -3.82
CA TYR A 176 4.46 -0.73 -2.71
C TYR A 176 4.53 -1.58 -1.44
N ALA A 177 4.83 -0.96 -0.29
CA ALA A 177 5.05 -1.67 0.97
C ALA A 177 3.88 -2.55 1.39
N PHE A 178 2.64 -2.07 1.20
CA PHE A 178 1.46 -2.84 1.52
C PHE A 178 1.24 -4.01 0.55
N ASP A 179 1.47 -3.80 -0.76
CA ASP A 179 1.37 -4.86 -1.76
C ASP A 179 2.37 -5.99 -1.46
N THR A 180 3.63 -5.61 -1.13
CA THR A 180 4.66 -6.59 -0.74
C THR A 180 4.36 -7.28 0.60
N HIS A 181 3.64 -6.62 1.51
CA HIS A 181 3.13 -7.24 2.73
C HIS A 181 2.06 -8.30 2.38
N LEU A 182 1.08 -7.97 1.54
CA LEU A 182 0.06 -8.92 1.09
C LEU A 182 0.66 -10.11 0.34
N ILE A 183 1.66 -9.87 -0.52
CA ILE A 183 2.41 -10.95 -1.16
C ILE A 183 3.00 -11.90 -0.13
N GLY A 184 3.53 -11.39 0.98
CA GLY A 184 4.03 -12.22 2.08
C GLY A 184 2.95 -13.05 2.79
N GLN A 185 1.66 -12.66 2.71
CA GLN A 185 0.54 -13.43 3.27
C GLN A 185 -0.02 -14.46 2.27
N VAL A 186 0.12 -14.21 0.97
CA VAL A 186 -0.46 -15.03 -0.11
C VAL A 186 0.53 -16.06 -0.65
N PHE A 187 1.82 -15.74 -0.66
CA PHE A 187 2.85 -16.58 -1.26
C PHE A 187 3.88 -17.03 -0.22
N SER A 188 4.59 -18.11 -0.55
CA SER A 188 5.76 -18.59 0.19
C SER A 188 7.03 -18.46 -0.67
N ARG A 189 8.19 -18.50 -0.02
CA ARG A 189 9.52 -18.33 -0.61
C ARG A 189 10.39 -19.54 -0.30
N LEU A 190 11.57 -19.63 -0.90
CA LEU A 190 12.49 -20.72 -0.59
C LEU A 190 12.88 -20.69 0.88
N VAL A 191 13.20 -19.52 1.42
CA VAL A 191 13.61 -19.32 2.81
C VAL A 191 12.97 -18.05 3.38
N HIS A 192 12.85 -17.98 4.69
CA HIS A 192 12.42 -16.78 5.41
C HIS A 192 13.61 -16.22 6.22
N TYR A 193 13.78 -14.90 6.26
CA TYR A 193 14.75 -14.24 7.12
C TYR A 193 14.07 -13.72 8.39
N ASP A 194 14.57 -14.17 9.55
CA ASP A 194 14.16 -13.66 10.86
C ASP A 194 15.11 -12.50 11.26
N PRO A 195 14.64 -11.24 11.27
CA PRO A 195 15.48 -10.09 11.59
C PRO A 195 15.84 -10.04 13.08
N VAL A 196 15.03 -10.62 13.98
CA VAL A 196 15.29 -10.62 15.43
C VAL A 196 16.41 -11.60 15.76
N GLN A 197 16.35 -12.81 15.21
CA GLN A 197 17.38 -13.83 15.40
C GLN A 197 18.55 -13.67 14.42
N ARG A 198 18.40 -12.83 13.38
CA ARG A 198 19.38 -12.64 12.30
C ARG A 198 19.77 -13.94 11.61
N THR A 199 18.80 -14.82 11.42
CA THR A 199 18.99 -16.15 10.81
C THR A 199 17.98 -16.43 9.72
N PHE A 200 18.33 -17.34 8.81
CA PHE A 200 17.41 -17.86 7.82
C PHE A 200 16.68 -19.08 8.40
N THR A 201 15.37 -19.07 8.28
CA THR A 201 14.49 -20.17 8.68
C THR A 201 13.88 -20.85 7.46
N LYS A 202 13.37 -22.05 7.68
CA LYS A 202 12.69 -22.86 6.67
C LYS A 202 11.39 -22.19 6.23
N ASP A 203 11.14 -22.24 4.90
CA ASP A 203 9.85 -21.94 4.30
C ASP A 203 9.57 -23.09 3.31
N ILE A 204 9.51 -22.88 1.98
CA ILE A 204 9.37 -23.97 1.00
C ILE A 204 10.55 -24.96 1.06
N ALA A 205 11.78 -24.45 1.23
CA ALA A 205 12.96 -25.30 1.40
C ALA A 205 13.15 -25.70 2.88
N HIS A 206 13.27 -27.00 3.12
CA HIS A 206 13.57 -27.51 4.47
C HIS A 206 15.08 -27.57 4.75
N HIS A 207 15.90 -27.54 3.69
CA HIS A 207 17.35 -27.55 3.75
C HIS A 207 17.94 -26.88 2.50
N TRP A 208 19.12 -26.29 2.65
CA TRP A 208 19.90 -25.71 1.57
C TRP A 208 21.38 -25.81 1.86
N GLU A 209 22.17 -25.80 0.79
CA GLU A 209 23.63 -25.84 0.87
C GLU A 209 24.23 -25.07 -0.30
N SER A 210 25.45 -24.57 -0.12
CA SER A 210 26.24 -23.97 -1.18
C SER A 210 27.59 -24.66 -1.32
N ASN A 211 28.21 -24.54 -2.48
CA ASN A 211 29.62 -24.88 -2.65
C ASN A 211 30.51 -23.87 -1.89
N SER A 212 31.82 -24.16 -1.82
CA SER A 212 32.78 -23.41 -1.01
C SER A 212 32.92 -21.93 -1.37
N ASP A 213 32.65 -21.56 -2.62
CA ASP A 213 32.74 -20.20 -3.13
C ASP A 213 31.40 -19.50 -3.31
N ALA A 214 30.31 -20.14 -2.85
CA ALA A 214 28.93 -19.64 -2.94
C ALA A 214 28.50 -19.25 -4.37
N THR A 215 29.01 -19.94 -5.39
CA THR A 215 28.57 -19.81 -6.80
C THR A 215 27.48 -20.80 -7.18
N CYS A 216 27.26 -21.84 -6.36
CA CYS A 216 26.26 -22.87 -6.64
C CYS A 216 25.47 -23.16 -5.34
N TRP A 217 24.15 -23.00 -5.44
CA TRP A 217 23.21 -23.21 -4.33
C TRP A 217 22.24 -24.33 -4.65
N THR A 218 22.06 -25.26 -3.72
CA THR A 218 21.09 -26.35 -3.85
C THR A 218 20.03 -26.22 -2.76
N PHE A 219 18.75 -26.26 -3.16
CA PHE A 219 17.62 -26.21 -2.24
C PHE A 219 16.82 -27.52 -2.30
N TYR A 220 16.47 -28.03 -1.12
CA TYR A 220 15.68 -29.24 -0.93
C TYR A 220 14.30 -28.85 -0.41
N LEU A 221 13.25 -29.09 -1.23
CA LEU A 221 11.90 -28.62 -0.98
C LEU A 221 11.12 -29.57 -0.06
N LEU A 222 10.26 -29.02 0.75
CA LEU A 222 9.24 -29.78 1.47
C LEU A 222 8.32 -30.48 0.48
N LYS A 223 7.90 -31.69 0.80
CA LYS A 223 6.94 -32.47 -0.01
C LYS A 223 5.52 -32.20 0.47
N GLY A 224 4.58 -32.21 -0.47
CA GLY A 224 3.16 -32.09 -0.15
C GLY A 224 2.69 -30.67 0.14
N ILE A 225 3.49 -29.64 -0.16
CA ILE A 225 3.01 -28.25 -0.16
C ILE A 225 1.99 -28.11 -1.29
N SER A 226 0.82 -27.57 -0.96
CA SER A 226 -0.22 -27.26 -1.94
C SER A 226 -0.32 -25.77 -2.19
N PHE A 227 -0.53 -25.38 -3.44
CA PHE A 227 -1.01 -24.05 -3.80
C PHE A 227 -2.49 -23.89 -3.46
N HIS A 228 -2.99 -22.67 -3.46
CA HIS A 228 -4.40 -22.33 -3.20
C HIS A 228 -5.37 -23.02 -4.17
N ASN A 229 -4.94 -23.35 -5.38
CA ASN A 229 -5.72 -24.10 -6.37
C ASN A 229 -5.65 -25.64 -6.18
N GLY A 230 -4.97 -26.11 -5.14
CA GLY A 230 -4.82 -27.54 -4.82
C GLY A 230 -3.70 -28.27 -5.60
N GLN A 231 -2.97 -27.60 -6.50
CA GLN A 231 -1.81 -28.18 -7.15
C GLN A 231 -0.64 -28.32 -6.17
N GLU A 232 0.14 -29.39 -6.30
CA GLU A 232 1.33 -29.59 -5.47
C GLU A 232 2.50 -28.75 -5.97
N LEU A 233 3.14 -28.01 -5.07
CA LEU A 233 4.34 -27.22 -5.35
C LEU A 233 5.55 -28.14 -5.60
N THR A 234 6.29 -27.86 -6.67
CA THR A 234 7.44 -28.63 -7.10
C THR A 234 8.64 -27.72 -7.44
N ALA A 235 9.80 -28.33 -7.69
CA ALA A 235 10.97 -27.60 -8.16
C ALA A 235 10.77 -26.92 -9.55
N GLN A 236 9.81 -27.39 -10.35
CA GLN A 236 9.46 -26.75 -11.61
C GLN A 236 8.79 -25.37 -11.39
N ASP A 237 7.99 -25.23 -10.34
CA ASP A 237 7.33 -23.96 -10.01
C ASP A 237 8.36 -22.95 -9.52
N VAL A 238 9.33 -23.39 -8.70
CA VAL A 238 10.48 -22.56 -8.29
C VAL A 238 11.30 -22.12 -9.51
N TYR A 239 11.61 -23.05 -10.42
CA TYR A 239 12.32 -22.75 -11.67
C TYR A 239 11.61 -21.63 -12.45
N THR A 240 10.32 -21.79 -12.66
CA THR A 240 9.51 -20.84 -13.42
C THR A 240 9.47 -19.46 -12.78
N SER A 241 9.27 -19.40 -11.46
CA SER A 241 9.23 -18.13 -10.71
C SER A 241 10.58 -17.40 -10.77
N LEU A 242 11.70 -18.12 -10.68
CA LEU A 242 13.03 -17.51 -10.77
C LEU A 242 13.40 -17.09 -12.20
N ILE A 243 12.94 -17.81 -13.23
CA ILE A 243 13.11 -17.38 -14.64
C ILE A 243 12.38 -16.07 -14.90
N GLN A 244 11.18 -15.87 -14.32
CA GLN A 244 10.48 -14.59 -14.41
C GLN A 244 11.32 -13.44 -13.82
N LEU A 245 12.00 -13.65 -12.69
CA LEU A 245 12.88 -12.64 -12.09
C LEU A 245 14.10 -12.28 -12.97
N GLN A 246 14.51 -13.13 -13.91
CA GLN A 246 15.59 -12.81 -14.85
C GLN A 246 15.13 -11.89 -15.99
N SER A 247 13.83 -11.68 -16.17
CA SER A 247 13.31 -10.80 -17.21
C SER A 247 13.66 -9.33 -16.92
N PRO A 248 14.28 -8.59 -17.84
CA PRO A 248 14.60 -7.18 -17.65
C PRO A 248 13.33 -6.28 -17.58
N THR A 249 12.16 -6.84 -17.89
CA THR A 249 10.88 -6.10 -17.86
C THR A 249 10.30 -6.01 -16.45
N VAL A 250 10.64 -6.94 -15.54
CA VAL A 250 10.14 -6.92 -14.17
C VAL A 250 10.94 -5.96 -13.29
N VAL A 251 10.25 -5.41 -12.29
CA VAL A 251 10.82 -4.39 -11.39
C VAL A 251 11.98 -4.95 -10.55
N HIS A 252 11.82 -6.17 -10.04
CA HIS A 252 12.82 -6.81 -9.18
C HIS A 252 13.80 -7.71 -9.94
N HIS A 253 14.04 -7.42 -11.23
CA HIS A 253 15.03 -8.10 -12.07
C HIS A 253 16.41 -8.23 -11.40
N TRP A 254 16.83 -7.26 -10.61
CA TRP A 254 18.12 -7.26 -9.92
C TRP A 254 18.34 -8.49 -9.03
N LEU A 255 17.29 -9.14 -8.52
CA LEU A 255 17.38 -10.39 -7.75
C LEU A 255 17.81 -11.60 -8.59
N GLY A 256 17.45 -11.60 -9.87
CA GLY A 256 17.72 -12.70 -10.80
C GLY A 256 18.92 -12.48 -11.71
N GLN A 257 19.50 -11.26 -11.76
CA GLN A 257 20.53 -10.88 -12.75
C GLN A 257 21.83 -11.69 -12.61
N ASP A 258 22.18 -12.14 -11.40
CA ASP A 258 23.36 -12.94 -11.15
C ASP A 258 23.14 -14.45 -11.30
N ILE A 259 21.92 -14.90 -11.60
CA ILE A 259 21.62 -16.31 -11.86
C ILE A 259 22.09 -16.68 -13.27
N ALA A 260 23.09 -17.54 -13.37
CA ALA A 260 23.64 -18.03 -14.62
C ALA A 260 22.84 -19.20 -15.19
N HIS A 261 22.44 -20.14 -14.34
CA HIS A 261 21.72 -21.33 -14.74
C HIS A 261 20.89 -21.88 -13.58
N ILE A 262 19.71 -22.41 -13.92
CA ILE A 262 18.84 -23.08 -12.95
C ILE A 262 18.59 -24.49 -13.46
N GLN A 263 18.79 -25.50 -12.60
CA GLN A 263 18.58 -26.90 -12.92
C GLN A 263 17.61 -27.55 -11.95
N VAL A 264 16.52 -28.11 -12.44
CA VAL A 264 15.63 -28.99 -11.69
C VAL A 264 16.30 -30.37 -11.64
N ILE A 265 16.81 -30.76 -10.46
CA ILE A 265 17.50 -32.05 -10.27
C ILE A 265 16.49 -33.18 -10.05
N THR A 266 15.51 -32.93 -9.18
CA THR A 266 14.38 -33.83 -8.93
C THR A 266 13.11 -33.01 -8.74
N ARG A 267 11.97 -33.66 -8.57
CA ARG A 267 10.69 -32.99 -8.27
C ARG A 267 10.77 -32.04 -7.06
N TYR A 268 11.70 -32.30 -6.10
CA TYR A 268 11.84 -31.53 -4.85
C TYR A 268 13.26 -31.05 -4.60
N GLN A 269 14.08 -30.96 -5.63
CA GLN A 269 15.45 -30.48 -5.54
C GLN A 269 15.77 -29.58 -6.73
N ILE A 270 16.26 -28.38 -6.45
CA ILE A 270 16.65 -27.40 -7.44
C ILE A 270 18.06 -26.89 -7.15
N GLN A 271 18.85 -26.69 -8.20
CA GLN A 271 20.19 -26.15 -8.13
C GLN A 271 20.26 -24.84 -8.93
N ILE A 272 20.88 -23.83 -8.34
CA ILE A 272 21.01 -22.49 -8.89
C ILE A 272 22.50 -22.17 -8.99
N GLN A 273 23.00 -22.00 -10.21
CA GLN A 273 24.35 -21.56 -10.49
C GLN A 273 24.36 -20.04 -10.68
N LEU A 274 25.30 -19.34 -10.03
CA LEU A 274 25.47 -17.90 -10.14
C LEU A 274 26.65 -17.56 -11.04
N HIS A 275 26.63 -16.39 -11.68
CA HIS A 275 27.74 -15.84 -12.47
C HIS A 275 28.95 -15.50 -11.62
N ARG A 276 28.73 -15.15 -10.34
CA ARG A 276 29.76 -14.74 -9.39
C ARG A 276 29.44 -15.24 -7.97
N PRO A 277 30.44 -15.31 -7.08
CA PRO A 277 30.23 -15.67 -5.68
C PRO A 277 29.21 -14.73 -4.99
N ASN A 278 28.23 -15.33 -4.27
CA ASN A 278 27.28 -14.57 -3.47
C ASN A 278 26.90 -15.33 -2.20
N THR A 279 27.56 -15.00 -1.09
CA THR A 279 27.28 -15.56 0.23
C THR A 279 25.98 -15.03 0.84
N GLN A 280 25.44 -13.93 0.27
CA GLN A 280 24.22 -13.27 0.70
C GLN A 280 23.00 -13.72 -0.14
N PHE A 281 23.13 -14.75 -0.98
CA PHE A 281 22.07 -15.19 -1.91
C PHE A 281 20.78 -15.60 -1.21
N LEU A 282 20.84 -16.09 0.02
CA LEU A 282 19.67 -16.40 0.81
C LEU A 282 18.80 -15.16 1.11
N PHE A 283 19.38 -13.98 1.26
CA PHE A 283 18.60 -12.75 1.37
C PHE A 283 17.75 -12.51 0.11
N TYR A 284 18.31 -12.77 -1.08
CA TYR A 284 17.57 -12.63 -2.35
C TYR A 284 16.41 -13.62 -2.40
N MET A 285 16.63 -14.85 -1.98
CA MET A 285 15.61 -15.90 -1.94
C MET A 285 14.57 -15.72 -0.81
N SER A 286 14.83 -14.84 0.14
CA SER A 286 13.89 -14.43 1.19
C SER A 286 13.06 -13.19 0.82
N HIS A 287 13.37 -12.52 -0.30
CA HIS A 287 12.63 -11.34 -0.76
C HIS A 287 11.21 -11.70 -1.25
N SER A 288 10.23 -10.82 -1.01
CA SER A 288 8.85 -11.05 -1.46
C SER A 288 8.72 -11.26 -2.98
N ALA A 289 9.59 -10.61 -3.77
CA ALA A 289 9.63 -10.80 -5.21
C ALA A 289 10.13 -12.19 -5.66
N ALA A 290 10.84 -12.91 -4.79
CA ALA A 290 11.27 -14.30 -5.04
C ALA A 290 10.21 -15.34 -4.58
N SER A 291 8.97 -14.92 -4.38
CA SER A 291 7.84 -15.79 -4.06
C SER A 291 7.57 -16.78 -5.20
N VAL A 292 7.12 -17.98 -4.82
CA VAL A 292 6.87 -19.07 -5.76
C VAL A 292 5.38 -19.15 -6.09
N PHE A 293 5.06 -19.25 -7.38
CA PHE A 293 3.72 -19.40 -7.92
C PHE A 293 3.62 -20.59 -8.85
N PRO A 294 2.41 -21.12 -9.15
CA PRO A 294 2.27 -22.27 -10.03
C PRO A 294 2.80 -22.00 -11.43
N SER A 295 3.59 -22.91 -11.98
CA SER A 295 4.14 -22.79 -13.33
C SER A 295 3.07 -22.76 -14.43
N SER A 296 1.87 -23.23 -14.15
CA SER A 296 0.69 -23.15 -15.02
C SER A 296 0.13 -21.74 -15.22
N GLU A 297 0.50 -20.78 -14.37
CA GLU A 297 -0.03 -19.41 -14.39
C GLU A 297 0.78 -18.44 -15.27
N VAL A 298 1.93 -18.85 -15.80
CA VAL A 298 2.86 -17.97 -16.57
C VAL A 298 2.24 -17.42 -17.85
N ASP A 299 1.39 -18.20 -18.53
CA ASP A 299 0.75 -17.82 -19.79
C ASP A 299 -0.60 -17.11 -19.61
N SER A 300 -1.06 -16.96 -18.39
CA SER A 300 -2.33 -16.30 -18.08
C SER A 300 -2.15 -14.78 -18.09
N ASN A 301 -2.26 -14.15 -19.26
CA ASN A 301 -2.42 -12.70 -19.44
C ASN A 301 -3.73 -12.20 -18.79
N HIS A 302 -3.97 -12.52 -17.53
CA HIS A 302 -5.17 -12.15 -16.81
C HIS A 302 -4.88 -11.02 -15.85
N GLU A 303 -4.96 -9.80 -16.34
CA GLU A 303 -4.96 -8.54 -15.56
C GLU A 303 -5.97 -8.56 -14.40
N PHE A 304 -6.88 -9.54 -14.39
CA PHE A 304 -7.95 -9.73 -13.39
C PHE A 304 -7.95 -11.10 -12.70
N SER A 305 -6.94 -11.96 -12.91
CA SER A 305 -6.87 -13.24 -12.19
C SER A 305 -6.47 -13.00 -10.73
N LEU A 306 -7.09 -13.75 -9.82
CA LEU A 306 -6.70 -13.73 -8.42
C LEU A 306 -5.34 -14.40 -8.27
N PRO A 307 -4.41 -13.86 -7.46
CA PRO A 307 -3.09 -14.45 -7.27
C PRO A 307 -3.20 -15.81 -6.59
N ILE A 308 -2.52 -16.81 -7.14
CA ILE A 308 -2.45 -18.17 -6.60
C ILE A 308 -1.07 -18.38 -5.99
N GLY A 309 -1.02 -18.48 -4.67
CA GLY A 309 0.19 -18.76 -3.90
C GLY A 309 0.06 -20.02 -3.06
N SER A 310 0.98 -20.19 -2.12
CA SER A 310 1.02 -21.27 -1.13
C SER A 310 1.11 -20.73 0.30
N GLY A 311 0.83 -19.45 0.51
CA GLY A 311 0.87 -18.78 1.80
C GLY A 311 -0.33 -19.08 2.71
N PRO A 312 -0.36 -18.51 3.94
CA PRO A 312 -1.40 -18.77 4.93
C PRO A 312 -2.78 -18.24 4.54
N TYR A 313 -2.86 -17.26 3.63
CA TYR A 313 -4.10 -16.67 3.14
C TYR A 313 -4.19 -16.73 1.62
N GLN A 314 -5.39 -16.94 1.10
CA GLN A 314 -5.71 -16.89 -0.33
C GLN A 314 -6.59 -15.68 -0.64
N VAL A 315 -6.37 -15.01 -1.77
CA VAL A 315 -7.24 -13.93 -2.24
C VAL A 315 -8.46 -14.55 -2.90
N VAL A 316 -9.65 -14.28 -2.36
CA VAL A 316 -10.92 -14.83 -2.88
C VAL A 316 -11.72 -13.79 -3.67
N SER A 317 -11.47 -12.50 -3.44
CA SER A 317 -12.04 -11.43 -4.27
C SER A 317 -11.15 -10.19 -4.25
N ARG A 318 -11.12 -9.46 -5.37
CA ARG A 318 -10.40 -8.20 -5.50
C ARG A 318 -11.19 -7.26 -6.41
N HIS A 319 -11.57 -6.10 -5.85
CA HIS A 319 -12.25 -5.01 -6.55
C HIS A 319 -11.53 -3.70 -6.25
N ALA A 320 -11.86 -2.62 -6.94
CA ALA A 320 -11.19 -1.33 -6.76
C ALA A 320 -11.19 -0.81 -5.32
N GLY A 321 -12.25 -1.06 -4.55
CA GLY A 321 -12.40 -0.58 -3.17
C GLY A 321 -12.28 -1.66 -2.09
N LYS A 322 -12.10 -2.94 -2.47
CA LYS A 322 -12.06 -4.05 -1.48
C LYS A 322 -11.25 -5.23 -1.99
N CYS A 323 -10.41 -5.78 -1.11
CA CYS A 323 -9.74 -7.06 -1.32
C CYS A 323 -10.06 -7.98 -0.14
N THR A 324 -10.49 -9.21 -0.42
CA THR A 324 -10.83 -10.20 0.60
C THR A 324 -9.87 -11.37 0.54
N LEU A 325 -9.26 -11.66 1.68
CA LEU A 325 -8.42 -12.84 1.88
C LEU A 325 -9.14 -13.81 2.81
N GLU A 326 -9.05 -15.09 2.52
CA GLU A 326 -9.50 -16.17 3.39
C GLU A 326 -8.30 -17.01 3.83
N VAL A 327 -8.34 -17.49 5.05
CA VAL A 327 -7.31 -18.40 5.56
C VAL A 327 -7.27 -19.65 4.69
N PHE A 328 -6.05 -20.11 4.37
CA PHE A 328 -5.86 -21.34 3.59
C PHE A 328 -5.77 -22.56 4.52
N PRO A 329 -6.81 -23.42 4.58
CA PRO A 329 -6.85 -24.53 5.54
C PRO A 329 -5.75 -25.57 5.37
N SER A 330 -5.22 -25.72 4.13
CA SER A 330 -4.16 -26.66 3.78
C SER A 330 -2.77 -26.04 3.80
N TYR A 331 -2.61 -24.88 4.44
CA TYR A 331 -1.31 -24.25 4.60
C TYR A 331 -0.34 -25.19 5.36
N PHE A 332 0.88 -25.31 4.86
CA PHE A 332 1.88 -26.23 5.41
C PHE A 332 2.53 -25.74 6.72
N GLY A 333 2.32 -24.47 7.09
CA GLY A 333 2.74 -23.86 8.35
C GLY A 333 1.60 -23.78 9.37
N TYR A 334 1.70 -22.82 10.28
CA TYR A 334 0.62 -22.57 11.24
C TYR A 334 -0.52 -21.80 10.57
N ARG A 335 -1.74 -22.36 10.64
CA ARG A 335 -2.94 -21.69 10.17
C ARG A 335 -3.20 -20.42 10.99
N GLY A 336 -3.47 -19.30 10.32
CA GLY A 336 -3.97 -18.08 10.97
C GLY A 336 -5.29 -18.33 11.71
N GLN A 337 -5.53 -17.62 12.80
CA GLN A 337 -6.76 -17.78 13.60
C GLN A 337 -7.93 -17.01 12.98
N ILE A 338 -7.71 -15.84 12.41
CA ILE A 338 -8.73 -15.05 11.72
C ILE A 338 -9.07 -15.75 10.41
N ASP A 339 -10.35 -16.10 10.20
CA ASP A 339 -10.78 -16.82 9.00
C ASP A 339 -10.77 -15.96 7.76
N GLN A 340 -11.11 -14.67 7.90
CA GLN A 340 -11.24 -13.74 6.77
C GLN A 340 -10.67 -12.36 7.10
N ILE A 341 -9.90 -11.80 6.16
CA ILE A 341 -9.39 -10.44 6.22
C ILE A 341 -10.03 -9.66 5.06
N GLU A 342 -10.82 -8.65 5.38
CA GLU A 342 -11.39 -7.72 4.40
C GLU A 342 -10.60 -6.41 4.43
N ILE A 343 -9.84 -6.15 3.38
CA ILE A 343 -9.09 -4.92 3.20
C ILE A 343 -9.99 -3.95 2.46
N ILE A 344 -10.32 -2.82 3.10
CA ILE A 344 -11.25 -1.82 2.60
C ILE A 344 -10.46 -0.57 2.23
N ILE A 345 -10.47 -0.21 0.95
CA ILE A 345 -9.74 0.93 0.43
C ILE A 345 -10.58 2.19 0.60
N VAL A 346 -10.16 3.05 1.51
CA VAL A 346 -10.79 4.34 1.79
C VAL A 346 -10.04 5.43 1.02
N PRO A 347 -10.73 6.40 0.40
CA PRO A 347 -10.07 7.52 -0.26
C PRO A 347 -9.12 8.27 0.67
N GLU A 348 -7.94 8.64 0.19
CA GLU A 348 -6.87 9.25 1.00
C GLU A 348 -7.32 10.58 1.65
N ASN A 349 -8.12 11.37 0.92
CA ASN A 349 -8.71 12.61 1.44
C ASN A 349 -9.74 12.41 2.56
N GLU A 350 -10.23 11.19 2.77
CA GLU A 350 -11.18 10.83 3.83
C GLU A 350 -10.48 10.11 5.01
N ALA A 351 -9.18 9.86 4.89
CA ALA A 351 -8.39 9.10 5.88
C ALA A 351 -8.51 9.69 7.29
N GLU A 352 -8.30 11.00 7.43
CA GLU A 352 -8.33 11.70 8.73
C GLU A 352 -9.71 11.59 9.40
N ALA A 353 -10.78 11.70 8.62
CA ALA A 353 -12.15 11.57 9.13
C ALA A 353 -12.47 10.13 9.59
N CYS A 354 -11.82 9.12 8.98
CA CYS A 354 -12.02 7.70 9.29
C CYS A 354 -11.08 7.17 10.41
N LEU A 355 -10.03 7.89 10.77
CA LEU A 355 -9.09 7.53 11.84
C LEU A 355 -9.66 7.74 13.26
N GLY A 356 -10.91 8.12 13.40
CA GLY A 356 -11.57 8.31 14.69
C GLY A 356 -11.49 7.04 15.55
N THR A 357 -10.69 7.09 16.62
CA THR A 357 -10.55 6.03 17.61
C THR A 357 -11.73 6.04 18.57
N SER A 358 -12.82 5.39 18.22
CA SER A 358 -13.89 5.17 19.19
C SER A 358 -13.49 4.03 20.14
N PRO A 359 -13.40 4.28 21.46
CA PRO A 359 -13.22 3.21 22.43
C PRO A 359 -14.31 2.15 22.27
N GLY A 360 -13.93 0.88 22.14
CA GLY A 360 -14.87 -0.23 21.99
C GLY A 360 -15.01 -0.78 20.56
N VAL A 361 -14.36 -0.18 19.56
CA VAL A 361 -14.26 -0.78 18.24
C VAL A 361 -13.11 -1.80 18.24
N LEU A 362 -13.41 -3.06 17.91
CA LEU A 362 -12.44 -4.14 17.84
C LEU A 362 -11.60 -4.00 16.56
N THR A 363 -10.69 -3.04 16.51
CA THR A 363 -9.94 -2.68 15.30
C THR A 363 -8.44 -2.71 15.49
N VAL A 364 -7.73 -2.75 14.38
CA VAL A 364 -6.31 -2.39 14.25
C VAL A 364 -6.18 -1.36 13.14
N VAL A 365 -5.48 -0.29 13.41
CA VAL A 365 -5.22 0.78 12.44
C VAL A 365 -3.72 1.05 12.42
N THR A 366 -3.14 0.99 11.24
CA THR A 366 -1.71 1.28 11.01
C THR A 366 -1.57 2.47 10.06
N GLY A 367 -0.73 3.43 10.41
CA GLY A 367 -0.47 4.57 9.55
C GLY A 367 0.28 5.70 10.23
N GLU A 368 0.40 6.80 9.49
CA GLU A 368 0.94 8.06 9.98
C GLU A 368 -0.23 8.96 10.41
N PHE A 369 -0.45 9.05 11.68
CA PHE A 369 -1.48 9.91 12.26
C PHE A 369 -1.05 10.45 13.61
N SER A 370 -1.60 11.60 13.98
CA SER A 370 -1.41 12.18 15.31
C SER A 370 -2.14 11.35 16.36
N ILE A 371 -1.41 10.99 17.42
CA ILE A 371 -1.96 10.17 18.50
C ILE A 371 -2.71 11.09 19.46
N PRO A 372 -4.00 10.85 19.73
CA PRO A 372 -4.72 11.60 20.75
C PRO A 372 -4.06 11.42 22.13
N GLU A 373 -3.91 12.50 22.90
CA GLU A 373 -3.26 12.48 24.23
C GLU A 373 -3.99 11.58 25.25
N ASP A 374 -5.28 11.37 25.07
CA ASP A 374 -6.15 10.56 25.93
C ASP A 374 -6.33 9.12 25.45
N LEU A 375 -5.56 8.69 24.45
CA LEU A 375 -5.67 7.35 23.88
C LEU A 375 -5.34 6.27 24.92
N LYS A 376 -6.33 5.43 25.22
CA LYS A 376 -6.19 4.28 26.15
C LYS A 376 -5.95 2.93 25.45
N MET A 377 -5.73 2.95 24.13
CA MET A 377 -5.48 1.74 23.34
C MET A 377 -3.98 1.46 23.27
N PRO A 378 -3.57 0.18 23.18
CA PRO A 378 -2.19 -0.17 22.94
C PRO A 378 -1.67 0.48 21.65
N LEU A 379 -0.45 1.02 21.73
CA LEU A 379 0.24 1.71 20.66
C LEU A 379 1.60 1.06 20.41
N ILE A 380 1.87 0.75 19.17
CA ILE A 380 3.18 0.28 18.70
C ILE A 380 3.72 1.32 17.70
N GLN A 381 4.90 1.87 17.97
CA GLN A 381 5.60 2.71 17.02
C GLN A 381 6.70 1.91 16.33
N THR A 382 6.74 1.98 15.01
CA THR A 382 7.71 1.28 14.18
C THR A 382 8.43 2.29 13.30
N ILE A 383 9.75 2.20 13.23
CA ILE A 383 10.53 2.97 12.25
C ILE A 383 10.28 2.36 10.88
N THR A 384 9.80 3.16 9.93
CA THR A 384 9.45 2.71 8.58
C THR A 384 10.52 3.03 7.55
N GLY A 385 11.22 4.15 7.72
CA GLY A 385 12.20 4.54 6.73
C GLY A 385 12.87 5.89 7.01
N ILE A 386 13.45 6.42 5.95
CA ILE A 386 14.16 7.71 5.95
C ILE A 386 13.61 8.54 4.79
N SER A 387 13.07 9.73 5.07
CA SER A 387 12.76 10.70 4.02
C SER A 387 14.03 11.05 3.28
N THR A 388 14.04 10.81 1.97
CA THR A 388 15.23 10.92 1.11
C THR A 388 14.90 11.79 -0.10
N LEU A 389 15.76 12.77 -0.36
CA LEU A 389 15.71 13.61 -1.54
C LEU A 389 16.85 13.18 -2.47
N THR A 390 16.54 12.61 -3.63
CA THR A 390 17.54 12.26 -4.64
C THR A 390 17.69 13.36 -5.68
N PHE A 391 18.89 13.50 -6.23
CA PHE A 391 19.23 14.42 -7.31
C PHE A 391 19.44 13.64 -8.60
N ASN A 392 18.68 13.97 -9.64
CA ASN A 392 18.80 13.30 -10.94
C ASN A 392 20.08 13.76 -11.66
N LEU A 393 21.14 13.00 -11.47
CA LEU A 393 22.46 13.28 -12.05
C LEU A 393 22.64 12.67 -13.47
N ARG A 394 21.62 12.01 -14.01
CA ARG A 394 21.60 11.60 -15.43
C ARG A 394 21.11 12.71 -16.34
N LYS A 395 20.46 13.72 -15.77
CA LYS A 395 19.98 14.89 -16.48
C LYS A 395 21.07 15.94 -16.54
N GLU A 396 21.25 16.58 -17.71
CA GLU A 396 22.15 17.72 -17.84
C GLU A 396 21.60 18.94 -17.10
N GLY A 397 22.47 19.77 -16.52
CA GLY A 397 22.09 20.99 -15.83
C GLY A 397 22.90 21.29 -14.60
N ILE A 398 22.38 22.21 -13.76
CA ILE A 398 23.09 22.72 -12.58
C ILE A 398 23.41 21.64 -11.56
N LEU A 399 22.62 20.56 -11.51
CA LEU A 399 22.85 19.44 -10.60
C LEU A 399 24.16 18.67 -10.90
N GLN A 400 24.77 18.83 -12.08
CA GLN A 400 26.11 18.31 -12.37
C GLN A 400 27.19 19.00 -11.51
N ASN A 401 26.94 20.23 -11.05
CA ASN A 401 27.87 20.97 -10.19
C ASN A 401 27.80 20.45 -8.75
N LYS A 402 28.88 19.77 -8.31
CA LYS A 402 28.95 19.20 -6.95
C LYS A 402 28.84 20.26 -5.84
N THR A 403 29.40 21.46 -6.04
CA THR A 403 29.29 22.56 -5.08
C THR A 403 27.84 23.00 -4.91
N PHE A 404 27.07 23.05 -6.00
CA PHE A 404 25.63 23.35 -5.93
C PHE A 404 24.87 22.27 -5.15
N ARG A 405 25.13 20.97 -5.41
CA ARG A 405 24.54 19.88 -4.62
C ARG A 405 24.91 19.95 -3.15
N ASN A 406 26.17 20.32 -2.85
CA ASN A 406 26.60 20.51 -1.46
C ASN A 406 25.77 21.60 -0.76
N VAL A 407 25.49 22.71 -1.47
CA VAL A 407 24.58 23.75 -0.95
C VAL A 407 23.18 23.18 -0.72
N LEU A 408 22.62 22.42 -1.67
CA LEU A 408 21.30 21.81 -1.50
C LEU A 408 21.22 20.89 -0.27
N VAL A 409 22.23 20.06 -0.04
CA VAL A 409 22.27 19.13 1.10
C VAL A 409 22.36 19.87 2.45
N HIS A 410 23.16 20.94 2.51
CA HIS A 410 23.45 21.63 3.77
C HIS A 410 22.50 22.81 4.06
N ALA A 411 21.75 23.27 3.07
CA ALA A 411 20.69 24.26 3.27
C ALA A 411 19.48 23.70 4.04
N ILE A 412 19.40 22.39 4.20
CA ILE A 412 18.29 21.70 4.88
C ILE A 412 18.54 21.67 6.39
N ASP A 413 17.80 22.44 7.15
CA ASP A 413 17.79 22.37 8.62
C ASP A 413 16.88 21.21 9.08
N ARG A 414 17.47 20.04 9.19
CA ARG A 414 16.76 18.79 9.55
C ARG A 414 16.17 18.84 10.97
N GLN A 415 16.85 19.51 11.89
CA GLN A 415 16.37 19.65 13.26
C GLN A 415 15.10 20.52 13.30
N HIS A 416 15.13 21.65 12.60
CA HIS A 416 13.97 22.52 12.44
C HIS A 416 12.82 21.81 11.70
N MET A 417 13.14 20.95 10.71
CA MET A 417 12.12 20.12 10.03
C MET A 417 11.39 19.21 11.02
N VAL A 418 12.12 18.49 11.88
CA VAL A 418 11.54 17.63 12.93
C VAL A 418 10.68 18.45 13.89
N GLN A 419 11.19 19.59 14.38
CA GLN A 419 10.49 20.43 15.36
C GLN A 419 9.21 21.06 14.78
N LYS A 420 9.28 21.53 13.52
CA LYS A 420 8.17 22.28 12.90
C LYS A 420 7.09 21.38 12.34
N LEU A 421 7.47 20.28 11.69
CA LEU A 421 6.53 19.38 11.06
C LEU A 421 6.07 18.25 11.99
N GLY A 422 6.89 17.87 12.98
CA GLY A 422 6.53 16.91 14.03
C GLY A 422 6.01 15.58 13.52
N GLU A 423 4.96 15.08 14.16
CA GLU A 423 4.21 13.87 13.80
C GLU A 423 5.12 12.62 13.72
N THR A 424 5.27 12.09 12.51
CA THR A 424 6.02 10.86 12.23
C THR A 424 7.50 11.09 11.99
N ARG A 425 8.02 12.31 12.16
CA ARG A 425 9.43 12.67 11.96
C ARG A 425 10.18 12.59 13.27
N LEU A 426 10.89 11.46 13.47
CA LEU A 426 11.50 11.11 14.76
C LEU A 426 12.79 11.90 15.06
N SER A 427 13.72 11.94 14.10
CA SER A 427 15.03 12.56 14.26
C SER A 427 15.68 12.88 12.90
N PRO A 428 16.68 13.77 12.85
CA PRO A 428 17.50 13.97 11.66
C PRO A 428 18.17 12.67 11.22
N ALA A 429 18.19 12.43 9.89
CA ALA A 429 18.87 11.29 9.28
C ALA A 429 20.21 11.69 8.67
N GLN A 430 21.20 10.78 8.76
CA GLN A 430 22.56 10.99 8.22
C GLN A 430 22.90 10.05 7.06
N GLY A 431 22.04 9.05 6.77
CA GLY A 431 22.26 8.04 5.74
C GLY A 431 21.10 7.06 5.69
N LEU A 432 21.25 5.99 4.93
CA LEU A 432 20.27 4.89 4.80
C LEU A 432 20.40 3.84 5.93
N GLN A 433 21.03 4.19 7.04
CA GLN A 433 21.14 3.33 8.22
C GLN A 433 20.46 3.99 9.42
N ILE A 434 19.79 3.17 10.21
CA ILE A 434 19.26 3.58 11.50
C ILE A 434 20.25 3.10 12.58
N HIS A 435 20.87 4.04 13.25
CA HIS A 435 21.64 3.71 14.44
C HIS A 435 20.68 3.66 15.64
N THR A 436 20.44 2.47 16.18
CA THR A 436 19.55 2.24 17.34
C THR A 436 19.95 3.08 18.58
N ASN A 437 21.18 3.53 18.65
CA ASN A 437 21.68 4.44 19.70
C ASN A 437 21.23 5.91 19.50
N SER A 438 20.60 6.25 18.41
CA SER A 438 20.08 7.61 18.12
C SER A 438 18.59 7.77 18.41
N LEU A 439 17.95 6.80 19.05
CA LEU A 439 16.63 7.01 19.63
C LEU A 439 16.76 8.05 20.77
N PRO A 440 16.03 9.16 20.76
CA PRO A 440 16.10 10.16 21.80
C PRO A 440 15.65 9.51 23.12
N THR A 441 16.60 9.23 24.01
CA THR A 441 16.29 9.15 25.44
C THR A 441 15.80 10.54 25.86
N ALA A 442 14.69 10.59 26.56
CA ALA A 442 13.90 11.79 26.91
C ALA A 442 14.63 12.87 27.75
N SER A 443 15.88 13.20 27.40
CA SER A 443 16.66 14.28 28.03
C SER A 443 17.71 14.80 27.05
N THR A 444 17.32 15.70 26.16
CA THR A 444 18.29 16.51 25.40
C THR A 444 18.26 17.94 25.89
N GLU A 445 19.38 18.33 26.54
CA GLU A 445 19.67 19.69 26.93
C GLU A 445 19.65 20.62 25.71
N HIS A 446 18.95 21.76 25.84
CA HIS A 446 18.96 22.83 24.85
C HIS A 446 20.37 23.44 24.70
N VAL A 447 21.07 23.08 23.65
CA VAL A 447 22.31 23.76 23.24
C VAL A 447 21.91 25.03 22.46
N SER A 448 22.54 26.15 22.80
CA SER A 448 22.29 27.50 22.28
C SER A 448 22.53 27.59 20.75
N GLU A 449 21.46 27.57 19.98
CA GLU A 449 21.42 27.38 18.51
C GLU A 449 21.73 28.61 17.64
N SER A 450 21.77 29.83 18.19
CA SER A 450 21.69 31.04 17.35
C SER A 450 22.97 31.47 16.66
N LYS A 451 24.15 31.10 17.14
CA LYS A 451 25.44 31.57 16.55
C LYS A 451 26.01 30.65 15.47
N VAL A 452 25.76 29.35 15.54
CA VAL A 452 26.25 28.36 14.56
C VAL A 452 25.46 28.45 13.26
N SER A 453 24.15 28.69 13.33
CA SER A 453 23.25 28.79 12.18
C SER A 453 23.59 29.97 11.24
N ILE A 454 23.94 31.13 11.78
CA ILE A 454 24.23 32.34 10.97
C ILE A 454 25.54 32.20 10.18
N SER A 455 26.57 31.62 10.78
CA SER A 455 27.88 31.41 10.10
C SER A 455 27.77 30.38 8.98
N LEU A 456 26.95 29.33 9.16
CA LEU A 456 26.72 28.29 8.16
C LEU A 456 25.96 28.85 6.94
N SER A 457 24.90 29.61 7.16
CA SER A 457 24.11 30.22 6.08
C SER A 457 24.92 31.21 5.24
N THR A 458 25.80 32.00 5.84
CA THR A 458 26.69 32.92 5.10
C THR A 458 27.66 32.13 4.21
N SER A 459 28.27 31.07 4.74
CA SER A 459 29.16 30.20 3.97
C SER A 459 28.47 29.50 2.80
N LEU A 460 27.22 29.07 2.98
CA LEU A 460 26.44 28.44 1.89
C LEU A 460 26.08 29.43 0.79
N LEU A 461 25.75 30.67 1.15
CA LEU A 461 25.50 31.75 0.16
C LEU A 461 26.77 32.10 -0.63
N GLU A 462 27.93 32.12 0.02
CA GLU A 462 29.22 32.32 -0.66
C GLU A 462 29.51 31.16 -1.62
N GLN A 463 29.30 29.90 -1.20
CA GLN A 463 29.44 28.73 -2.06
C GLN A 463 28.50 28.80 -3.27
N LEU A 464 27.23 29.20 -3.07
CA LEU A 464 26.26 29.33 -4.15
C LEU A 464 26.71 30.36 -5.21
N GLN A 465 27.32 31.47 -4.77
CA GLN A 465 27.87 32.49 -5.68
C GLN A 465 29.01 31.97 -6.56
N HIS A 466 29.72 30.91 -6.10
CA HIS A 466 30.77 30.24 -6.87
C HIS A 466 30.26 29.15 -7.82
N THR A 467 28.93 28.94 -7.88
CA THR A 467 28.31 28.02 -8.82
C THR A 467 27.85 28.73 -10.09
N THR A 468 27.44 27.99 -11.08
CA THR A 468 26.86 28.53 -12.33
C THR A 468 25.33 28.69 -12.24
N TYR A 469 24.75 28.58 -11.05
CA TYR A 469 23.30 28.75 -10.86
C TYR A 469 22.88 30.18 -11.21
N ALA A 470 22.00 30.31 -12.22
CA ALA A 470 21.51 31.59 -12.73
C ALA A 470 20.03 31.84 -12.39
N GLY A 471 19.44 31.02 -11.51
CA GLY A 471 18.04 31.16 -11.08
C GLY A 471 17.08 30.24 -11.82
N GLU A 472 17.58 29.16 -12.44
CA GLU A 472 16.78 28.09 -13.03
C GLU A 472 15.87 27.47 -11.96
N THR A 473 14.67 27.02 -12.39
CA THR A 473 13.73 26.33 -11.52
C THR A 473 14.03 24.85 -11.55
N LEU A 474 14.19 24.21 -10.39
CA LEU A 474 14.30 22.77 -10.23
C LEU A 474 12.94 22.16 -9.98
N HIS A 475 12.61 21.08 -10.67
CA HIS A 475 11.34 20.37 -10.56
C HIS A 475 11.47 19.21 -9.55
N LEU A 476 10.75 19.33 -8.42
CA LEU A 476 10.70 18.35 -7.36
C LEU A 476 9.41 17.53 -7.49
N TYR A 477 9.56 16.24 -7.72
CA TYR A 477 8.44 15.30 -7.81
C TYR A 477 8.30 14.50 -6.52
N THR A 478 7.07 14.33 -6.08
CA THR A 478 6.71 13.48 -4.94
C THR A 478 5.22 13.13 -5.00
N PHE A 479 4.74 12.31 -4.08
CA PHE A 479 3.33 11.98 -3.92
C PHE A 479 2.76 12.56 -2.61
N ASN A 480 1.44 12.55 -2.47
CA ASN A 480 0.71 13.32 -1.45
C ASN A 480 1.23 13.15 -0.01
N ARG A 481 1.64 11.93 0.36
CA ARG A 481 2.22 11.61 1.68
C ARG A 481 3.40 12.51 2.08
N HIS A 482 4.20 12.97 1.13
CA HIS A 482 5.38 13.81 1.34
C HIS A 482 5.19 15.27 0.95
N ALA A 483 3.95 15.68 0.63
CA ALA A 483 3.65 17.03 0.19
C ALA A 483 4.11 18.11 1.18
N GLN A 484 3.88 17.89 2.49
CA GLN A 484 4.34 18.82 3.52
C GLN A 484 5.86 18.98 3.53
N ASP A 485 6.60 17.87 3.41
CA ASP A 485 8.06 17.87 3.36
C ASP A 485 8.55 18.62 2.12
N ALA A 486 7.92 18.41 0.96
CA ALA A 486 8.25 19.06 -0.29
C ALA A 486 8.06 20.59 -0.24
N TYR A 487 6.91 21.05 0.28
CA TYR A 487 6.64 22.47 0.44
C TYR A 487 7.55 23.11 1.51
N TRP A 488 7.88 22.37 2.56
CA TRP A 488 8.86 22.84 3.54
C TRP A 488 10.25 23.00 2.92
N LEU A 489 10.71 22.04 2.11
CA LEU A 489 11.97 22.12 1.37
C LEU A 489 11.96 23.30 0.39
N GLN A 490 10.88 23.53 -0.34
CA GLN A 490 10.71 24.68 -1.24
C GLN A 490 10.95 26.00 -0.49
N GLN A 491 10.36 26.16 0.70
CA GLN A 491 10.56 27.33 1.55
C GLN A 491 12.00 27.46 2.03
N GLN A 492 12.65 26.35 2.46
CA GLN A 492 14.04 26.39 2.88
C GLN A 492 14.97 26.84 1.74
N TYR A 493 14.82 26.27 0.55
CA TYR A 493 15.64 26.64 -0.60
C TYR A 493 15.37 28.06 -1.08
N GLN A 494 14.15 28.56 -0.98
CA GLN A 494 13.82 29.95 -1.29
C GLN A 494 14.60 30.95 -0.44
N ASN A 495 14.93 30.64 0.82
CA ASN A 495 15.76 31.49 1.69
C ASN A 495 17.18 31.72 1.12
N TYR A 496 17.65 30.82 0.26
CA TYR A 496 18.92 30.91 -0.44
C TYR A 496 18.77 31.40 -1.90
N GLY A 497 17.56 31.80 -2.32
CA GLY A 497 17.27 32.22 -3.69
C GLY A 497 17.20 31.07 -4.70
N ILE A 498 17.14 29.81 -4.24
CA ILE A 498 16.99 28.63 -5.09
C ILE A 498 15.51 28.38 -5.34
N LYS A 499 15.13 28.26 -6.61
CA LYS A 499 13.74 28.06 -7.03
C LYS A 499 13.42 26.59 -7.17
N ILE A 500 12.41 26.13 -6.45
CA ILE A 500 11.86 24.77 -6.55
C ILE A 500 10.40 24.86 -6.99
N ASP A 501 10.03 24.06 -7.99
CA ASP A 501 8.64 23.84 -8.39
C ASP A 501 8.23 22.43 -7.93
N VAL A 502 7.18 22.35 -7.11
CA VAL A 502 6.74 21.09 -6.46
C VAL A 502 5.61 20.46 -7.26
N HIS A 503 5.81 19.25 -7.72
CA HIS A 503 4.84 18.42 -8.43
C HIS A 503 4.37 17.28 -7.53
N ILE A 504 3.13 17.38 -7.05
CA ILE A 504 2.48 16.29 -6.31
C ILE A 504 1.74 15.44 -7.33
N VAL A 505 2.18 14.20 -7.50
CA VAL A 505 1.61 13.24 -8.45
C VAL A 505 1.18 11.97 -7.72
N GLU A 506 0.37 11.14 -8.37
CA GLU A 506 -0.01 9.84 -7.82
C GLU A 506 1.22 8.92 -7.70
N TRP A 507 1.18 8.01 -6.71
CA TRP A 507 2.29 7.04 -6.53
C TRP A 507 2.58 6.25 -7.80
N SER A 508 1.55 5.77 -8.48
CA SER A 508 1.67 5.02 -9.74
C SER A 508 2.36 5.80 -10.85
N GLU A 509 2.24 7.12 -10.84
CA GLU A 509 2.92 8.03 -11.77
C GLU A 509 4.35 8.31 -11.33
N THR A 510 4.60 8.46 -10.02
CA THR A 510 5.94 8.72 -9.46
C THR A 510 6.94 7.63 -9.84
N ILE A 511 6.52 6.36 -9.88
CA ILE A 511 7.38 5.21 -10.19
C ILE A 511 7.59 4.99 -11.70
N GLN A 512 6.94 5.76 -12.57
CA GLN A 512 7.15 5.65 -14.01
C GLN A 512 8.51 6.24 -14.41
N LEU A 513 9.21 5.54 -15.29
CA LEU A 513 10.52 6.01 -15.77
C LEU A 513 10.45 7.40 -16.39
N THR A 514 9.38 7.71 -17.12
CA THR A 514 9.16 9.04 -17.72
C THR A 514 9.12 10.15 -16.69
N THR A 515 8.48 9.93 -15.53
CA THR A 515 8.42 10.89 -14.42
C THR A 515 9.80 11.03 -13.76
N ILE A 516 10.49 9.91 -13.53
CA ILE A 516 11.83 9.89 -12.94
C ILE A 516 12.83 10.63 -13.81
N GLU A 517 12.76 10.46 -15.14
CA GLU A 517 13.65 11.14 -16.11
C GLU A 517 13.37 12.65 -16.22
N GLN A 518 12.10 13.08 -16.06
CA GLN A 518 11.72 14.49 -16.08
C GLN A 518 12.11 15.22 -14.80
N ALA A 519 12.08 14.56 -13.66
CA ALA A 519 12.38 15.14 -12.36
C ALA A 519 13.84 15.61 -12.26
N ASP A 520 14.08 16.77 -11.63
CA ASP A 520 15.39 17.17 -11.14
C ASP A 520 15.64 16.59 -9.74
N LEU A 521 14.60 16.60 -8.93
CA LEU A 521 14.59 16.11 -7.55
C LEU A 521 13.43 15.15 -7.34
N ILE A 522 13.66 14.07 -6.60
CA ILE A 522 12.60 13.14 -6.18
C ILE A 522 12.65 12.99 -4.67
N LEU A 523 11.53 13.29 -4.02
CA LEU A 523 11.34 13.11 -2.58
C LEU A 523 10.50 11.87 -2.31
N PHE A 524 11.04 10.95 -1.53
CA PHE A 524 10.36 9.71 -1.15
C PHE A 524 10.85 9.21 0.20
N GLU A 525 10.24 8.17 0.74
CA GLU A 525 10.72 7.46 1.92
C GLU A 525 11.47 6.21 1.49
N ALA A 526 12.77 6.17 1.76
CA ALA A 526 13.57 4.97 1.65
C ALA A 526 13.27 4.07 2.85
N MET A 527 12.68 2.91 2.60
CA MET A 527 12.43 1.92 3.65
C MET A 527 13.74 1.39 4.18
N VAL A 528 13.91 1.41 5.49
CA VAL A 528 15.11 0.88 6.17
C VAL A 528 14.68 -0.07 7.26
N SER A 529 15.35 -1.18 7.34
CA SER A 529 15.17 -2.16 8.42
C SER A 529 16.50 -2.77 8.81
N GLU A 530 16.49 -3.59 9.84
CA GLU A 530 17.66 -4.41 10.20
C GLU A 530 17.99 -5.48 9.11
N ASN A 531 17.10 -5.67 8.14
CA ASN A 531 17.37 -6.52 6.98
C ASN A 531 18.21 -5.76 5.95
N PRO A 532 19.45 -6.18 5.68
CA PRO A 532 20.35 -5.52 4.74
C PRO A 532 19.88 -5.55 3.29
N LEU A 533 18.91 -6.41 2.99
CA LEU A 533 18.33 -6.55 1.66
C LEU A 533 17.75 -5.25 1.12
N HIS A 534 17.18 -4.41 1.99
CA HIS A 534 16.64 -3.12 1.55
C HIS A 534 17.72 -2.19 1.01
N LEU A 535 18.89 -2.14 1.67
CA LEU A 535 20.00 -1.33 1.15
C LEU A 535 20.51 -1.91 -0.19
N LEU A 536 20.60 -3.24 -0.31
CA LEU A 536 20.96 -3.89 -1.57
C LEU A 536 19.97 -3.53 -2.70
N GLU A 537 18.67 -3.47 -2.41
CA GLU A 537 17.65 -3.05 -3.37
C GLU A 537 17.91 -1.62 -3.88
N TYR A 538 18.18 -0.66 -2.98
CA TYR A 538 18.46 0.72 -3.39
C TYR A 538 19.72 0.85 -4.24
N ILE A 539 20.70 -0.02 -4.04
CA ILE A 539 21.99 0.03 -4.71
C ILE A 539 22.02 -0.80 -6.00
N GLN A 540 21.24 -1.87 -6.11
CA GLN A 540 21.27 -2.80 -7.25
C GLN A 540 20.08 -2.64 -8.21
N SER A 541 18.93 -2.14 -7.75
CA SER A 541 17.75 -2.00 -8.61
C SER A 541 17.81 -0.75 -9.47
N ASP A 542 17.84 -0.91 -10.78
CA ASP A 542 17.77 0.20 -11.74
C ASP A 542 16.37 0.87 -11.80
N ARG A 543 15.38 0.27 -11.15
CA ARG A 543 14.02 0.84 -10.99
C ARG A 543 13.85 1.65 -9.72
N ASN A 544 14.89 1.73 -8.89
CA ASN A 544 14.88 2.47 -7.65
C ASN A 544 15.33 3.93 -7.87
N PHE A 545 14.71 4.88 -7.18
CA PHE A 545 14.99 6.32 -7.30
C PHE A 545 16.44 6.68 -7.00
N ILE A 546 17.14 5.94 -6.12
CA ILE A 546 18.54 6.20 -5.81
C ILE A 546 19.42 5.80 -7.00
N ARG A 547 19.50 4.50 -7.32
CA ARG A 547 20.40 4.01 -8.38
C ARG A 547 20.10 4.63 -9.75
N HIS A 548 18.81 4.77 -10.09
CA HIS A 548 18.41 5.35 -11.37
C HIS A 548 18.89 6.79 -11.56
N SER A 549 18.94 7.56 -10.48
CA SER A 549 19.36 8.98 -10.52
C SER A 549 20.87 9.17 -10.54
N LEU A 550 21.67 8.11 -10.31
CA LEU A 550 23.13 8.19 -10.24
C LEU A 550 23.79 8.18 -11.63
N PRO A 551 24.88 8.91 -11.83
CA PRO A 551 25.71 8.82 -13.02
C PRO A 551 26.47 7.49 -13.04
N LEU A 552 26.83 7.02 -14.23
CA LEU A 552 27.41 5.69 -14.44
C LEU A 552 28.72 5.43 -13.68
N ASP A 553 29.53 6.46 -13.45
CA ASP A 553 30.78 6.35 -12.70
C ASP A 553 30.55 6.09 -11.20
N ILE A 554 29.50 6.70 -10.61
CA ILE A 554 29.10 6.42 -9.23
C ILE A 554 28.45 5.03 -9.13
N VAL A 555 27.65 4.65 -10.12
CA VAL A 555 27.08 3.28 -10.20
C VAL A 555 28.21 2.25 -10.22
N ALA A 556 29.26 2.47 -11.01
CA ALA A 556 30.43 1.57 -11.06
C ALA A 556 31.14 1.48 -9.70
N GLN A 557 31.33 2.62 -9.00
CA GLN A 557 31.92 2.61 -7.65
C GLN A 557 31.07 1.85 -6.63
N LEU A 558 29.72 1.97 -6.71
CA LEU A 558 28.82 1.19 -5.87
C LEU A 558 28.93 -0.31 -6.14
N ASP A 559 29.03 -0.69 -7.40
CA ASP A 559 29.23 -2.08 -7.81
C ASP A 559 30.58 -2.63 -7.34
N GLU A 560 31.65 -1.84 -7.42
CA GLU A 560 32.99 -2.17 -6.87
C GLU A 560 32.98 -2.38 -5.35
N LEU A 561 32.12 -1.69 -4.62
CA LEU A 561 31.91 -1.92 -3.18
C LEU A 561 31.05 -3.17 -2.92
N THR A 562 30.04 -3.39 -3.75
CA THR A 562 28.98 -4.38 -3.50
C THR A 562 29.43 -5.81 -3.82
N TYR A 563 30.06 -6.05 -4.98
CA TYR A 563 30.42 -7.41 -5.37
C TYR A 563 31.46 -8.10 -4.46
N PRO A 564 32.51 -7.43 -3.95
CA PRO A 564 33.39 -8.04 -2.97
C PRO A 564 32.68 -8.37 -1.64
N MET A 565 31.73 -7.54 -1.20
CA MET A 565 30.94 -7.81 -0.02
C MET A 565 30.06 -9.06 -0.21
N LEU A 566 29.40 -9.18 -1.36
CA LEU A 566 28.60 -10.37 -1.69
C LEU A 566 29.41 -11.66 -1.68
N ALA A 567 30.67 -11.61 -2.10
CA ALA A 567 31.60 -12.75 -2.10
C ALA A 567 32.22 -13.05 -0.74
N SER A 568 32.10 -12.14 0.23
CA SER A 568 32.80 -12.23 1.52
C SER A 568 32.09 -13.19 2.48
N THR A 569 32.90 -13.99 3.18
CA THR A 569 32.47 -14.82 4.34
C THR A 569 32.65 -14.11 5.68
N ASP A 570 33.21 -12.89 5.67
CA ASP A 570 33.34 -12.08 6.88
C ASP A 570 31.97 -11.60 7.37
N GLN A 571 31.63 -11.93 8.61
CA GLN A 571 30.36 -11.52 9.25
C GLN A 571 30.22 -10.00 9.39
N HIS A 572 31.30 -9.23 9.30
CA HIS A 572 31.29 -7.77 9.34
C HIS A 572 31.27 -7.10 7.97
N ALA A 573 31.41 -7.87 6.88
CA ALA A 573 31.47 -7.35 5.50
C ALA A 573 30.26 -6.46 5.17
N LEU A 574 29.08 -6.88 5.56
CA LEU A 574 27.84 -6.16 5.32
C LEU A 574 27.78 -4.81 6.05
N SER A 575 28.24 -4.74 7.31
CA SER A 575 28.30 -3.49 8.08
C SER A 575 29.34 -2.53 7.51
N HIS A 576 30.50 -3.04 7.11
CA HIS A 576 31.54 -2.23 6.46
C HIS A 576 31.06 -1.70 5.12
N TRP A 577 30.43 -2.56 4.31
CA TRP A 577 29.86 -2.17 3.03
C TRP A 577 28.79 -1.08 3.17
N SER A 578 27.84 -1.25 4.09
CA SER A 578 26.76 -0.29 4.27
C SER A 578 27.29 1.07 4.73
N THR A 579 28.35 1.10 5.57
CA THR A 579 29.05 2.32 5.96
C THR A 579 29.74 2.97 4.75
N ALA A 580 30.44 2.19 3.93
CA ALA A 580 31.13 2.69 2.73
C ALA A 580 30.14 3.25 1.69
N VAL A 581 29.01 2.57 1.46
CA VAL A 581 27.94 3.05 0.58
C VAL A 581 27.38 4.38 1.07
N ASN A 582 27.03 4.50 2.35
CA ASN A 582 26.53 5.76 2.91
C ASN A 582 27.56 6.89 2.79
N GLN A 583 28.84 6.60 3.02
CA GLN A 583 29.93 7.57 2.86
C GLN A 583 30.05 8.03 1.40
N LEU A 584 30.01 7.11 0.43
CA LEU A 584 30.07 7.45 -1.00
C LEU A 584 28.91 8.35 -1.43
N LEU A 585 27.67 8.01 -1.05
CA LEU A 585 26.48 8.82 -1.38
C LEU A 585 26.55 10.22 -0.76
N SER A 586 27.06 10.32 0.49
CA SER A 586 27.26 11.58 1.20
C SER A 586 28.37 12.42 0.58
N ASP A 587 29.56 11.84 0.35
CA ASP A 587 30.73 12.55 -0.20
C ASP A 587 30.48 13.07 -1.62
N THR A 588 29.66 12.35 -2.40
CA THR A 588 29.28 12.75 -3.76
C THR A 588 28.09 13.69 -3.80
N CYS A 589 27.40 13.90 -2.66
CA CYS A 589 26.18 14.71 -2.56
C CYS A 589 25.14 14.28 -3.62
N THR A 590 24.93 12.97 -3.76
CA THR A 590 23.98 12.43 -4.73
C THR A 590 22.56 12.34 -4.18
N SER A 591 22.43 12.38 -2.86
CA SER A 591 21.15 12.37 -2.15
C SER A 591 21.28 13.16 -0.85
N ALA A 592 20.16 13.71 -0.39
CA ALA A 592 20.03 14.28 0.94
C ALA A 592 19.11 13.40 1.80
N PHE A 593 19.64 12.86 2.89
CA PHE A 593 18.85 12.14 3.89
C PHE A 593 18.30 13.17 4.87
N LEU A 594 16.97 13.16 5.04
CA LEU A 594 16.27 14.23 5.78
C LEU A 594 16.00 13.81 7.21
N VAL A 595 15.01 12.98 7.41
CA VAL A 595 14.51 12.57 8.73
C VAL A 595 14.16 11.09 8.75
N VAL A 596 14.34 10.49 9.93
CA VAL A 596 13.83 9.14 10.23
C VAL A 596 12.33 9.20 10.41
N ARG A 597 11.59 8.31 9.74
CA ARG A 597 10.14 8.23 9.76
C ARG A 597 9.65 7.09 10.63
N THR A 598 8.48 7.30 11.25
CA THR A 598 7.80 6.26 12.01
C THR A 598 6.36 6.12 11.55
N ALA A 599 5.81 4.92 11.68
CA ALA A 599 4.37 4.67 11.65
C ALA A 599 3.88 4.22 13.02
N SER A 600 2.63 4.49 13.30
CA SER A 600 1.96 4.10 14.53
C SER A 600 0.91 3.03 14.22
N THR A 601 0.87 1.98 15.04
CA THR A 601 -0.18 0.97 15.01
C THR A 601 -0.94 1.01 16.31
N ILE A 602 -2.23 1.28 16.22
CA ILE A 602 -3.16 1.28 17.36
C ILE A 602 -4.08 0.07 17.18
N HIS A 603 -4.32 -0.65 18.26
CA HIS A 603 -5.22 -1.81 18.21
C HIS A 603 -6.08 -1.93 19.46
N HIS A 604 -7.21 -2.61 19.34
CA HIS A 604 -8.06 -2.91 20.49
C HIS A 604 -7.34 -3.86 21.44
N HIS A 605 -7.54 -3.68 22.74
CA HIS A 605 -6.86 -4.49 23.77
C HIS A 605 -7.26 -5.98 23.77
N SER A 606 -8.38 -6.35 23.14
CA SER A 606 -8.75 -7.76 22.94
C SER A 606 -8.03 -8.42 21.76
N LEU A 607 -7.43 -7.64 20.85
CA LEU A 607 -6.61 -8.17 19.77
C LEU A 607 -5.25 -8.58 20.35
N ARG A 608 -4.85 -9.81 20.07
CA ARG A 608 -3.60 -10.45 20.52
C ARG A 608 -2.75 -10.86 19.31
N GLY A 609 -1.47 -11.14 19.57
CA GLY A 609 -0.55 -11.55 18.52
C GLY A 609 -0.25 -10.43 17.51
N VAL A 610 -0.45 -9.17 17.92
CA VAL A 610 -0.15 -8.02 17.06
C VAL A 610 1.35 -7.90 16.92
N ASP A 611 1.86 -8.43 15.82
CA ASP A 611 3.24 -8.34 15.38
C ASP A 611 3.33 -7.39 14.17
N VAL A 612 3.99 -6.26 14.37
CA VAL A 612 4.15 -5.23 13.33
C VAL A 612 5.50 -5.42 12.66
N ASN A 613 5.47 -5.77 11.39
CA ASN A 613 6.69 -5.96 10.63
C ASN A 613 7.42 -4.62 10.36
N HIS A 614 8.66 -4.71 9.89
CA HIS A 614 9.50 -3.54 9.57
C HIS A 614 8.90 -2.58 8.52
N LYS A 615 7.85 -3.01 7.80
CA LYS A 615 7.10 -2.16 6.85
C LYS A 615 5.96 -1.38 7.52
N GLY A 616 5.78 -1.56 8.84
CA GLY A 616 4.71 -0.94 9.61
C GLY A 616 3.36 -1.66 9.50
N TRP A 617 3.31 -2.89 8.96
CA TRP A 617 2.08 -3.65 8.78
C TRP A 617 1.99 -4.85 9.72
N VAL A 618 0.77 -5.16 10.14
CA VAL A 618 0.48 -6.26 11.06
C VAL A 618 0.45 -7.59 10.30
N ASN A 619 1.17 -8.60 10.81
CA ASN A 619 1.13 -9.96 10.28
C ASN A 619 -0.22 -10.61 10.63
N PHE A 620 -0.95 -11.09 9.61
CA PHE A 620 -2.32 -11.59 9.80
C PHE A 620 -2.36 -12.99 10.43
N ASP A 621 -1.37 -13.80 10.17
CA ASP A 621 -1.26 -15.18 10.64
C ASP A 621 -1.03 -15.30 12.15
N THR A 622 -0.53 -14.23 12.79
CA THR A 622 -0.30 -14.16 14.24
C THR A 622 -1.49 -13.62 15.02
N LEU A 623 -2.45 -12.95 14.34
CA LEU A 623 -3.58 -12.29 14.98
C LEU A 623 -4.63 -13.26 15.52
N TRP A 624 -5.17 -12.94 16.70
CA TRP A 624 -6.34 -13.60 17.27
C TRP A 624 -7.06 -12.68 18.26
N PHE A 625 -8.34 -12.96 18.52
CA PHE A 625 -9.13 -12.19 19.47
C PHE A 625 -9.33 -12.99 20.76
N HIS A 626 -9.12 -12.32 21.89
CA HIS A 626 -9.47 -12.82 23.21
C HIS A 626 -10.84 -12.23 23.58
N GLU A 627 -11.86 -13.07 23.73
CA GLU A 627 -13.11 -12.67 24.33
C GLU A 627 -12.86 -12.30 25.81
N ALA A 628 -13.24 -11.07 26.17
CA ALA A 628 -13.04 -10.54 27.52
C ALA A 628 -14.11 -11.06 28.49
#